data_387977fc62df866ed3eca19bd350c269
#
_entry.id   387977fc62df866ed3eca19bd350c269
#
_cell.length_a   1.000
_cell.length_b   1.000
_cell.length_c   1.000
_cell.angle_alpha   90.00
_cell.angle_beta   90.00
_cell.angle_gamma   90.00
#
_symmetry.space_group_name_H-M   'P 1'
#
loop_
_entity.id
_entity.type
_entity.pdbx_description
1 polymer ?
#
loop_
_entity_poly.entity_id
_entity_poly.type
_entity_poly.pdbx_seq_one_letter_code
_entity_poly.pdbx_strand_id
1 'polypeptide(L)'
;MFRACRNESAPPHSPCPAVLTSLLLAACGDAATDTATTATTETTAAATSSAHVGASASELKEVSSITPRVVIAHEDGLSVLDTATGEIISETELSGFQRLNNSGDGRHVMVTDGNKFVAFDAALKSRPHGDHAHHYSGDPELRDLAYDADLAGHVTVNDGLTALFSDGAGTALIVATDQIAEGYRPADGVLVESGDPHHGVAVPFRDGSVLITVGTEKERHTIQYRDAEGEVISETTDCPGIHGEAVATDGAVAFGCTDGPVVFDGAEFHKITPAEGVDYQRSGNLAGHAGSPIILGDYKVDKDADLERPTQINLIDTRDNTMQQVELDSSYWFRSLGRGPAGEALVLTYDGHLKMIDPESGEITADIPAIEAWEEKDEWQEPGPILQVSGDIAYITDAEKQELVLVDLTSGEVTERFSLEVAPVELAVVDGIAAADAEQLAGGHDHGHEHDHDGHDH
;
A
#
# COMPACT_ATOMS: atom_id res chain seq x y z
N MET A 1 -22.70 -55.42 -16.06
CA MET A 1 -24.13 -55.55 -15.73
C MET A 1 -24.73 -54.14 -15.74
N PHE A 2 -25.59 -53.92 -16.67
CA PHE A 2 -26.39 -52.76 -17.03
C PHE A 2 -27.05 -52.00 -15.86
N ARG A 3 -27.05 -50.64 -15.89
CA ARG A 3 -28.28 -49.88 -16.22
C ARG A 3 -28.01 -48.36 -16.21
N ALA A 4 -28.30 -47.79 -17.36
CA ALA A 4 -28.57 -46.38 -17.59
C ALA A 4 -30.00 -46.03 -17.18
N CYS A 5 -30.27 -44.76 -16.89
CA CYS A 5 -31.53 -43.98 -17.04
C CYS A 5 -31.29 -42.62 -16.38
N ARG A 6 -31.71 -41.52 -16.83
CA ARG A 6 -32.39 -40.93 -18.01
C ARG A 6 -32.50 -39.44 -17.70
N ASN A 7 -32.28 -38.66 -18.70
CA ASN A 7 -32.66 -37.24 -18.85
C ASN A 7 -34.09 -36.97 -18.42
N GLU A 8 -34.33 -35.84 -17.75
CA GLU A 8 -35.61 -35.14 -17.84
C GLU A 8 -35.45 -33.64 -17.91
N SER A 9 -36.06 -33.09 -18.91
CA SER A 9 -36.07 -31.76 -19.48
C SER A 9 -36.88 -30.75 -18.66
N ALA A 10 -36.42 -29.50 -18.65
CA ALA A 10 -37.13 -28.32 -18.18
C ALA A 10 -38.11 -27.78 -19.24
N PRO A 11 -39.23 -27.14 -18.84
CA PRO A 11 -40.09 -26.39 -19.77
C PRO A 11 -39.80 -24.86 -19.72
N PRO A 12 -40.18 -24.14 -20.80
CA PRO A 12 -39.87 -22.73 -20.98
C PRO A 12 -40.96 -21.82 -20.40
N HIS A 13 -40.60 -20.66 -19.90
CA HIS A 13 -41.56 -19.60 -19.59
C HIS A 13 -41.41 -18.40 -20.52
N SER A 14 -42.58 -18.05 -21.09
CA SER A 14 -42.87 -16.97 -22.00
C SER A 14 -42.90 -15.58 -21.32
N PRO A 15 -42.81 -14.48 -22.11
CA PRO A 15 -42.65 -13.14 -21.63
C PRO A 15 -43.96 -12.40 -21.36
N CYS A 16 -43.96 -11.41 -20.48
CA CYS A 16 -45.04 -10.46 -20.28
C CYS A 16 -44.68 -9.04 -20.75
N PRO A 17 -45.63 -8.25 -21.21
CA PRO A 17 -45.43 -7.14 -22.11
C PRO A 17 -45.29 -5.75 -21.42
N ALA A 18 -44.65 -4.86 -22.17
CA ALA A 18 -44.49 -3.43 -21.89
C ALA A 18 -45.86 -2.68 -21.95
N VAL A 19 -46.04 -1.73 -21.04
CA VAL A 19 -47.05 -0.69 -21.18
C VAL A 19 -46.33 0.68 -21.24
N LEU A 20 -46.38 1.27 -22.42
CA LEU A 20 -46.09 2.69 -22.66
C LEU A 20 -47.31 3.51 -22.22
N THR A 21 -47.08 4.63 -21.52
CA THR A 21 -48.06 5.71 -21.50
C THR A 21 -47.31 7.07 -21.61
N SER A 22 -47.47 7.65 -22.79
CA SER A 22 -47.08 9.01 -23.13
C SER A 22 -48.13 9.98 -22.63
N LEU A 23 -47.75 11.13 -22.07
CA LEU A 23 -48.61 12.34 -22.07
C LEU A 23 -47.73 13.58 -22.29
N LEU A 24 -47.97 14.15 -23.47
CA LEU A 24 -47.59 15.53 -23.87
C LEU A 24 -48.64 16.51 -23.33
N LEU A 25 -48.20 17.65 -22.79
CA LEU A 25 -48.98 18.87 -22.83
C LEU A 25 -48.07 20.07 -22.97
N ALA A 26 -48.25 20.80 -24.06
CA ALA A 26 -47.64 22.08 -24.36
C ALA A 26 -48.60 23.20 -23.89
N ALA A 27 -48.07 24.35 -23.47
CA ALA A 27 -48.77 25.62 -23.53
C ALA A 27 -47.76 26.77 -23.59
N CYS A 28 -48.05 27.65 -24.57
CA CYS A 28 -47.37 28.88 -24.98
C CYS A 28 -47.75 30.09 -24.12
N GLY A 29 -46.96 31.14 -24.29
CA GLY A 29 -47.31 32.55 -24.08
C GLY A 29 -46.37 33.29 -23.14
N ASP A 30 -45.88 34.49 -23.28
CA ASP A 30 -45.91 35.52 -24.34
C ASP A 30 -44.80 36.52 -23.96
N ALA A 31 -44.31 37.25 -24.91
CA ALA A 31 -43.25 38.25 -24.78
C ALA A 31 -43.77 39.58 -24.22
N ALA A 32 -42.91 40.24 -23.44
CA ALA A 32 -42.95 41.70 -23.28
C ALA A 32 -41.54 42.26 -23.09
N THR A 33 -41.16 43.06 -24.06
CA THR A 33 -40.04 44.00 -24.06
C THR A 33 -40.27 45.12 -23.07
N ASP A 34 -39.27 45.53 -22.28
CA ASP A 34 -39.01 46.92 -22.02
C ASP A 34 -37.58 47.24 -21.56
N THR A 35 -37.11 48.28 -22.10
CA THR A 35 -36.00 49.17 -22.19
C THR A 35 -35.11 49.38 -20.96
N ALA A 36 -33.83 49.51 -21.29
CA ALA A 36 -32.65 49.95 -20.57
C ALA A 36 -32.79 51.02 -19.47
N THR A 37 -32.01 50.84 -18.41
CA THR A 37 -31.34 51.96 -17.72
C THR A 37 -30.03 51.42 -17.10
N THR A 38 -28.93 52.01 -17.55
CA THR A 38 -27.57 51.83 -17.08
C THR A 38 -27.41 52.42 -15.69
N ALA A 39 -27.01 51.61 -14.71
CA ALA A 39 -26.45 52.11 -13.46
C ALA A 39 -25.19 51.26 -13.15
N THR A 40 -24.07 51.91 -13.35
CA THR A 40 -22.75 51.42 -12.96
C THR A 40 -22.68 51.44 -11.44
N THR A 41 -22.66 50.26 -10.81
CA THR A 41 -22.29 50.15 -9.40
C THR A 41 -21.02 49.31 -9.36
N GLU A 42 -19.91 49.92 -9.02
CA GLU A 42 -18.67 49.28 -8.66
C GLU A 42 -18.93 48.44 -7.39
N THR A 43 -19.02 47.14 -7.55
CA THR A 43 -19.00 46.20 -6.42
C THR A 43 -17.57 45.78 -6.21
N THR A 44 -16.96 46.37 -5.20
CA THR A 44 -15.71 45.88 -4.63
C THR A 44 -15.93 44.42 -4.14
N ALA A 45 -15.41 43.49 -4.89
CA ALA A 45 -15.34 42.09 -4.43
C ALA A 45 -14.37 42.01 -3.24
N ALA A 46 -14.94 41.95 -2.05
CA ALA A 46 -14.20 41.49 -0.88
C ALA A 46 -13.82 40.02 -1.13
N ALA A 47 -12.56 39.75 -1.32
CA ALA A 47 -12.00 38.41 -1.26
C ALA A 47 -12.28 37.89 0.15
N THR A 48 -13.29 37.08 0.29
CA THR A 48 -13.44 36.18 1.46
C THR A 48 -12.34 35.15 1.37
N SER A 49 -11.26 35.38 2.10
CA SER A 49 -10.31 34.36 2.49
C SER A 49 -11.13 33.28 3.23
N SER A 50 -11.40 32.18 2.56
CA SER A 50 -11.88 30.97 3.21
C SER A 50 -10.72 30.51 4.12
N ALA A 51 -10.85 30.79 5.41
CA ALA A 51 -9.98 30.17 6.41
C ALA A 51 -10.15 28.66 6.23
N HIS A 52 -9.07 27.99 5.83
CA HIS A 52 -8.97 26.55 5.89
C HIS A 52 -9.11 26.17 7.37
N VAL A 53 -10.27 25.65 7.73
CA VAL A 53 -10.44 24.94 9.00
C VAL A 53 -9.79 23.59 8.75
N GLY A 54 -8.49 23.48 9.00
CA GLY A 54 -7.80 22.22 9.00
C GLY A 54 -8.49 21.28 9.99
N ALA A 55 -8.70 20.04 9.60
CA ALA A 55 -9.12 19.00 10.54
C ALA A 55 -8.16 19.04 11.74
N SER A 56 -8.69 19.13 12.97
CA SER A 56 -7.87 19.21 14.18
C SER A 56 -7.04 17.93 14.26
N ALA A 57 -5.72 18.05 14.26
CA ALA A 57 -4.84 16.90 14.52
C ALA A 57 -4.97 16.50 15.99
N SER A 58 -4.85 15.20 16.30
CA SER A 58 -4.74 14.72 17.68
C SER A 58 -3.64 15.47 18.41
N GLU A 59 -3.96 15.95 19.62
CA GLU A 59 -2.99 16.69 20.45
C GLU A 59 -1.91 15.72 20.95
N LEU A 60 -0.70 15.85 20.42
CA LEU A 60 0.45 15.06 20.84
C LEU A 60 1.15 15.72 22.04
N LYS A 61 1.53 14.92 23.01
CA LYS A 61 2.32 15.31 24.18
C LYS A 61 3.70 14.68 24.09
N GLU A 62 4.71 15.44 24.43
CA GLU A 62 6.09 14.92 24.51
C GLU A 62 6.18 13.88 25.64
N VAL A 63 6.81 12.74 25.29
CA VAL A 63 7.03 11.59 26.18
C VAL A 63 8.49 11.15 26.10
N SER A 64 8.96 10.39 27.09
CA SER A 64 10.36 9.94 27.14
C SER A 64 10.71 8.88 26.11
N SER A 65 9.74 8.08 25.68
CA SER A 65 9.88 7.03 24.69
C SER A 65 8.51 6.68 24.10
N ILE A 66 8.49 6.08 22.93
CA ILE A 66 7.31 5.48 22.32
C ILE A 66 7.61 4.02 21.98
N THR A 67 6.57 3.22 21.86
CA THR A 67 6.57 1.88 21.29
C THR A 67 5.61 1.87 20.11
N PRO A 68 5.82 1.01 19.10
CA PRO A 68 4.91 0.91 17.99
C PRO A 68 3.47 0.61 18.44
N ARG A 69 2.51 1.13 17.69
CA ARG A 69 1.10 0.81 17.78
C ARG A 69 0.69 -0.02 16.58
N VAL A 70 -0.22 -0.94 16.81
CA VAL A 70 -0.74 -1.80 15.77
C VAL A 70 -2.20 -1.44 15.51
N VAL A 71 -2.49 -0.95 14.32
CA VAL A 71 -3.85 -0.70 13.84
C VAL A 71 -4.35 -1.97 13.19
N ILE A 72 -5.47 -2.48 13.64
CA ILE A 72 -6.04 -3.77 13.24
C ILE A 72 -7.43 -3.51 12.67
N ALA A 73 -7.67 -3.89 11.40
CA ALA A 73 -9.01 -3.93 10.85
C ALA A 73 -9.65 -5.30 11.12
N HIS A 74 -10.93 -5.28 11.45
CA HIS A 74 -11.77 -6.45 11.73
C HIS A 74 -13.22 -6.19 11.28
N GLU A 75 -14.11 -7.16 11.41
CA GLU A 75 -15.49 -7.10 10.92
C GLU A 75 -16.26 -5.84 11.38
N ASP A 76 -16.03 -5.38 12.62
CA ASP A 76 -16.76 -4.26 13.24
C ASP A 76 -16.05 -2.90 13.11
N GLY A 77 -14.81 -2.87 12.58
CA GLY A 77 -14.06 -1.62 12.40
C GLY A 77 -12.56 -1.72 12.62
N LEU A 78 -12.01 -0.76 13.36
CA LEU A 78 -10.59 -0.65 13.67
C LEU A 78 -10.36 -0.69 15.17
N SER A 79 -9.34 -1.46 15.60
CA SER A 79 -8.79 -1.44 16.95
C SER A 79 -7.34 -1.01 16.93
N VAL A 80 -6.87 -0.34 17.97
CA VAL A 80 -5.46 0.02 18.13
C VAL A 80 -4.90 -0.67 19.37
N LEU A 81 -3.89 -1.50 19.17
CA LEU A 81 -3.14 -2.15 20.24
C LEU A 81 -1.84 -1.38 20.53
N ASP A 82 -1.61 -1.08 21.79
CA ASP A 82 -0.32 -0.57 22.29
C ASP A 82 0.59 -1.73 22.62
N THR A 83 1.73 -1.84 21.92
CA THR A 83 2.63 -3.00 22.05
C THR A 83 3.46 -2.97 23.35
N ALA A 84 3.50 -1.84 24.08
CA ALA A 84 4.15 -1.80 25.39
C ALA A 84 3.32 -2.50 26.47
N THR A 85 2.00 -2.46 26.35
CA THR A 85 1.08 -2.98 27.37
C THR A 85 0.29 -4.20 26.90
N GLY A 86 0.14 -4.38 25.58
CA GLY A 86 -0.74 -5.37 24.97
C GLY A 86 -2.23 -5.01 25.09
N GLU A 87 -2.56 -3.78 25.49
CA GLU A 87 -3.93 -3.32 25.67
C GLU A 87 -4.48 -2.68 24.37
N ILE A 88 -5.77 -2.88 24.09
CA ILE A 88 -6.51 -2.11 23.09
C ILE A 88 -6.79 -0.73 23.69
N ILE A 89 -6.24 0.31 23.06
CA ILE A 89 -6.30 1.70 23.53
C ILE A 89 -7.30 2.56 22.75
N SER A 90 -7.79 2.07 21.63
CA SER A 90 -8.82 2.75 20.83
C SER A 90 -9.60 1.74 20.00
N GLU A 91 -10.90 2.01 19.83
CA GLU A 91 -11.79 1.28 18.94
C GLU A 91 -12.59 2.29 18.10
N THR A 92 -12.78 2.00 16.82
CA THR A 92 -13.50 2.83 15.86
C THR A 92 -14.45 1.97 15.07
N GLU A 93 -15.74 2.22 15.16
CA GLU A 93 -16.75 1.49 14.39
C GLU A 93 -16.67 1.90 12.90
N LEU A 94 -16.43 0.94 12.03
CA LEU A 94 -16.50 1.04 10.57
C LEU A 94 -17.14 -0.23 10.03
N SER A 95 -17.93 -0.09 8.97
CA SER A 95 -18.60 -1.25 8.37
C SER A 95 -17.98 -1.62 7.05
N GLY A 96 -17.90 -2.91 6.76
CA GLY A 96 -17.36 -3.44 5.53
C GLY A 96 -15.87 -3.76 5.64
N PHE A 97 -15.27 -4.15 4.53
CA PHE A 97 -13.85 -4.47 4.47
C PHE A 97 -13.03 -3.20 4.27
N GLN A 98 -12.02 -2.99 5.10
CA GLN A 98 -11.05 -1.89 4.98
C GLN A 98 -9.67 -2.48 4.70
N ARG A 99 -8.90 -1.84 3.80
CA ARG A 99 -7.46 -2.07 3.68
C ARG A 99 -6.70 -1.02 4.45
N LEU A 100 -5.58 -1.43 5.03
CA LEU A 100 -4.71 -0.57 5.81
C LEU A 100 -3.36 -0.41 5.12
N ASN A 101 -2.95 0.84 4.87
CA ASN A 101 -1.65 1.15 4.31
C ASN A 101 -1.01 2.28 5.13
N ASN A 102 0.26 2.14 5.50
CA ASN A 102 0.98 3.25 6.11
C ASN A 102 1.04 4.42 5.13
N SER A 103 0.78 5.63 5.63
CA SER A 103 0.83 6.85 4.80
C SER A 103 2.25 7.30 4.46
N GLY A 104 3.28 6.71 5.11
CA GLY A 104 4.68 7.10 4.98
C GLY A 104 5.16 8.18 5.95
N ASP A 105 4.26 8.82 6.71
CA ASP A 105 4.63 9.85 7.69
C ASP A 105 4.96 9.29 9.09
N GLY A 106 4.90 7.96 9.25
CA GLY A 106 5.15 7.26 10.50
C GLY A 106 4.06 7.41 11.56
N ARG A 107 2.95 8.11 11.23
CA ARG A 107 1.87 8.43 12.16
C ARG A 107 0.50 8.01 11.70
N HIS A 108 0.20 8.19 10.41
CA HIS A 108 -1.12 7.92 9.87
C HIS A 108 -1.16 6.61 9.08
N VAL A 109 -2.32 5.98 9.15
CA VAL A 109 -2.71 4.85 8.29
C VAL A 109 -3.77 5.34 7.32
N MET A 110 -3.58 5.12 6.03
CA MET A 110 -4.60 5.32 5.01
C MET A 110 -5.53 4.13 5.01
N VAL A 111 -6.74 4.36 5.48
CA VAL A 111 -7.81 3.37 5.50
C VAL A 111 -8.58 3.47 4.20
N THR A 112 -8.52 2.41 3.38
CA THR A 112 -9.33 2.32 2.16
C THR A 112 -10.74 1.90 2.54
N ASP A 113 -11.70 2.83 2.41
CA ASP A 113 -13.11 2.63 2.74
C ASP A 113 -13.98 2.89 1.50
N GLY A 114 -14.13 1.86 0.67
CA GLY A 114 -14.91 1.90 -0.57
C GLY A 114 -14.39 2.94 -1.56
N ASN A 115 -15.04 4.10 -1.63
CA ASN A 115 -14.74 5.18 -2.58
C ASN A 115 -13.94 6.33 -1.95
N LYS A 116 -13.13 6.04 -0.95
CA LYS A 116 -12.28 7.05 -0.32
C LYS A 116 -11.10 6.42 0.42
N PHE A 117 -10.05 7.21 0.57
CA PHE A 117 -8.98 6.97 1.53
C PHE A 117 -9.20 7.89 2.73
N VAL A 118 -9.30 7.33 3.92
CA VAL A 118 -9.51 8.08 5.16
C VAL A 118 -8.24 7.99 6.00
N ALA A 119 -7.77 9.11 6.51
CA ALA A 119 -6.60 9.12 7.39
C ALA A 119 -7.01 8.69 8.81
N PHE A 120 -6.41 7.63 9.30
CA PHE A 120 -6.45 7.23 10.71
C PHE A 120 -5.16 7.67 11.40
N ASP A 121 -5.27 8.47 12.45
CA ASP A 121 -4.15 8.96 13.22
C ASP A 121 -3.84 8.01 14.37
N ALA A 122 -2.75 7.27 14.28
CA ALA A 122 -2.28 6.41 15.37
C ALA A 122 -1.63 7.21 16.52
N ALA A 123 -1.50 8.52 16.35
CA ALA A 123 -1.06 9.50 17.36
C ALA A 123 0.32 9.20 17.97
N LEU A 124 1.26 8.75 17.15
CA LEU A 124 2.69 8.61 17.49
C LEU A 124 3.53 9.52 16.60
N LYS A 125 4.62 10.05 17.14
CA LYS A 125 5.63 10.77 16.36
C LYS A 125 6.99 10.70 17.03
N SER A 126 8.02 10.43 16.24
CA SER A 126 9.41 10.54 16.61
C SER A 126 10.06 11.59 15.72
N ARG A 127 10.86 12.48 16.29
CA ARG A 127 11.64 13.49 15.56
C ARG A 127 13.09 13.29 15.88
N PRO A 128 13.92 12.82 14.94
CA PRO A 128 15.37 12.78 15.11
C PRO A 128 15.93 14.17 15.38
N HIS A 129 16.87 14.27 16.33
CA HIS A 129 17.55 15.52 16.66
C HIS A 129 19.00 15.23 17.09
N GLY A 130 19.92 15.31 16.16
CA GLY A 130 21.33 15.00 16.39
C GLY A 130 21.53 13.54 16.80
N ASP A 131 21.95 13.31 18.06
CA ASP A 131 22.23 11.98 18.63
C ASP A 131 21.07 11.39 19.44
N HIS A 132 19.87 12.03 19.41
CA HIS A 132 18.67 11.57 20.10
C HIS A 132 17.42 11.90 19.30
N ALA A 133 16.27 11.47 19.80
CA ALA A 133 14.97 11.80 19.22
C ALA A 133 14.02 12.35 20.28
N HIS A 134 13.13 13.23 19.86
CA HIS A 134 11.99 13.67 20.63
C HIS A 134 10.77 12.83 20.26
N HIS A 135 10.11 12.28 21.27
CA HIS A 135 8.98 11.39 21.10
C HIS A 135 7.69 12.04 21.55
N TYR A 136 6.62 11.78 20.83
CA TYR A 136 5.29 12.34 21.10
C TYR A 136 4.25 11.26 20.99
N SER A 137 3.24 11.29 21.87
CA SER A 137 2.12 10.36 21.88
C SER A 137 0.83 11.09 22.22
N GLY A 138 -0.28 10.62 21.69
CA GLY A 138 -1.63 11.14 21.92
C GLY A 138 -2.67 10.02 21.83
N ASP A 139 -3.94 10.38 21.73
CA ASP A 139 -5.03 9.44 21.59
C ASP A 139 -5.27 9.11 20.10
N PRO A 140 -5.30 7.83 19.69
CA PRO A 140 -5.60 7.45 18.30
C PRO A 140 -7.03 7.83 17.91
N GLU A 141 -7.21 8.29 16.68
CA GLU A 141 -8.53 8.68 16.16
C GLU A 141 -8.64 8.58 14.63
N LEU A 142 -9.84 8.28 14.14
CA LEU A 142 -10.17 8.44 12.74
C LEU A 142 -10.35 9.94 12.44
N ARG A 143 -9.60 10.46 11.45
CA ARG A 143 -9.61 11.89 11.11
C ARG A 143 -10.79 12.24 10.21
N ASP A 144 -11.27 13.49 10.34
CA ASP A 144 -12.11 14.14 9.30
C ASP A 144 -11.22 14.61 8.14
N LEU A 145 -10.38 13.72 7.65
CA LEU A 145 -9.51 13.91 6.49
C LEU A 145 -9.69 12.72 5.58
N ALA A 146 -10.32 12.94 4.45
CA ALA A 146 -10.56 11.92 3.45
C ALA A 146 -10.23 12.46 2.06
N TYR A 147 -9.72 11.57 1.22
CA TYR A 147 -9.47 11.78 -0.19
C TYR A 147 -10.47 10.93 -0.98
N ASP A 148 -11.35 11.60 -1.72
CA ASP A 148 -12.35 10.92 -2.54
C ASP A 148 -11.66 10.14 -3.67
N ALA A 149 -12.12 8.95 -3.92
CA ALA A 149 -11.69 8.09 -5.01
C ALA A 149 -12.91 7.36 -5.58
N ASP A 150 -12.86 6.96 -6.84
CA ASP A 150 -13.81 6.00 -7.38
C ASP A 150 -13.13 4.63 -7.36
N LEU A 151 -13.58 3.73 -6.47
CA LEU A 151 -12.89 2.50 -6.10
C LEU A 151 -11.44 2.75 -5.64
N ALA A 152 -11.27 3.09 -4.37
CA ALA A 152 -9.97 3.35 -3.78
C ALA A 152 -9.08 2.09 -3.85
N GLY A 153 -7.93 2.21 -4.54
CA GLY A 153 -7.00 1.14 -4.85
C GLY A 153 -5.70 1.21 -4.06
N HIS A 154 -4.57 1.24 -4.77
CA HIS A 154 -3.23 1.25 -4.17
C HIS A 154 -2.88 2.56 -3.45
N VAL A 155 -2.12 2.43 -2.37
CA VAL A 155 -1.40 3.50 -1.69
C VAL A 155 0.08 3.20 -1.82
N THR A 156 0.83 4.07 -2.48
CA THR A 156 2.27 3.91 -2.70
C THR A 156 3.00 5.08 -2.05
N VAL A 157 4.06 4.78 -1.32
CA VAL A 157 4.90 5.78 -0.65
C VAL A 157 6.30 5.72 -1.24
N ASN A 158 6.79 6.86 -1.72
CA ASN A 158 8.16 7.00 -2.20
C ASN A 158 8.62 8.45 -2.10
N ASP A 159 9.91 8.68 -1.82
CA ASP A 159 10.55 10.00 -1.83
C ASP A 159 9.83 11.09 -0.99
N GLY A 160 9.16 10.71 0.10
CA GLY A 160 8.38 11.63 0.93
C GLY A 160 7.07 12.09 0.28
N LEU A 161 6.60 11.34 -0.70
CA LEU A 161 5.32 11.51 -1.39
C LEU A 161 4.44 10.27 -1.20
N THR A 162 3.13 10.50 -1.17
CA THR A 162 2.12 9.43 -1.08
C THR A 162 1.20 9.53 -2.27
N ALA A 163 1.11 8.47 -3.06
CA ALA A 163 0.18 8.36 -4.17
C ALA A 163 -1.03 7.50 -3.77
N LEU A 164 -2.22 8.00 -4.08
CA LEU A 164 -3.51 7.38 -3.81
C LEU A 164 -4.18 7.08 -5.15
N PHE A 165 -4.18 5.82 -5.57
CA PHE A 165 -4.72 5.42 -6.88
C PHE A 165 -6.22 5.14 -6.81
N SER A 166 -6.99 5.73 -7.73
CA SER A 166 -8.42 5.55 -7.90
C SER A 166 -8.69 4.65 -9.10
N ASP A 167 -8.99 3.38 -8.84
CA ASP A 167 -9.15 2.35 -9.87
C ASP A 167 -10.32 2.68 -10.83
N GLY A 168 -11.45 3.11 -10.27
CA GLY A 168 -12.64 3.45 -11.05
C GLY A 168 -12.54 4.74 -11.86
N ALA A 169 -11.61 5.63 -11.49
CA ALA A 169 -11.36 6.86 -12.23
C ALA A 169 -10.16 6.77 -13.17
N GLY A 170 -9.23 5.81 -12.96
CA GLY A 170 -7.96 5.76 -13.66
C GLY A 170 -7.09 6.98 -13.37
N THR A 171 -6.98 7.37 -12.09
CA THR A 171 -6.22 8.54 -11.65
C THR A 171 -5.43 8.25 -10.39
N ALA A 172 -4.33 8.96 -10.17
CA ALA A 172 -3.60 8.96 -8.92
C ALA A 172 -3.53 10.38 -8.34
N LEU A 173 -3.89 10.54 -7.07
CA LEU A 173 -3.65 11.78 -6.33
C LEU A 173 -2.32 11.63 -5.57
N ILE A 174 -1.37 12.52 -5.86
CA ILE A 174 -0.07 12.56 -5.21
C ILE A 174 -0.06 13.72 -4.22
N VAL A 175 0.25 13.42 -2.95
CA VAL A 175 0.37 14.41 -1.87
C VAL A 175 1.73 14.31 -1.22
N ALA A 176 2.25 15.43 -0.71
CA ALA A 176 3.43 15.38 0.14
C ALA A 176 3.07 14.67 1.45
N THR A 177 3.84 13.65 1.82
CA THR A 177 3.55 12.76 2.95
C THR A 177 3.41 13.52 4.28
N ASP A 178 4.25 14.52 4.52
CA ASP A 178 4.20 15.37 5.71
C ASP A 178 2.94 16.24 5.79
N GLN A 179 2.32 16.57 4.64
CA GLN A 179 1.07 17.33 4.58
C GLN A 179 -0.13 16.54 5.09
N ILE A 180 -0.09 15.21 5.03
CA ILE A 180 -1.14 14.34 5.61
C ILE A 180 -1.25 14.62 7.12
N ALA A 181 -0.10 14.68 7.81
CA ALA A 181 -0.04 15.02 9.24
C ALA A 181 -0.60 16.41 9.55
N GLU A 182 -0.45 17.36 8.65
CA GLU A 182 -0.96 18.72 8.78
C GLU A 182 -2.44 18.88 8.39
N GLY A 183 -3.06 17.80 7.88
CA GLY A 183 -4.48 17.76 7.51
C GLY A 183 -4.80 18.45 6.17
N TYR A 184 -3.85 18.46 5.25
CA TYR A 184 -4.06 19.00 3.90
C TYR A 184 -5.13 18.20 3.15
N ARG A 185 -5.94 18.92 2.39
CA ARG A 185 -7.06 18.34 1.64
C ARG A 185 -6.68 18.04 0.20
N PRO A 186 -7.48 17.24 -0.52
CA PRO A 186 -7.20 16.78 -1.88
C PRO A 186 -6.83 17.88 -2.88
N ALA A 187 -7.31 19.10 -2.67
CA ALA A 187 -7.02 20.24 -3.55
C ALA A 187 -5.54 20.70 -3.50
N ASP A 188 -4.78 20.21 -2.53
CA ASP A 188 -3.39 20.60 -2.32
C ASP A 188 -2.42 19.59 -2.99
N GLY A 189 -2.94 18.44 -3.49
CA GLY A 189 -2.18 17.42 -4.18
C GLY A 189 -2.13 17.60 -5.70
N VAL A 190 -1.30 16.78 -6.35
CA VAL A 190 -1.20 16.71 -7.81
C VAL A 190 -2.01 15.53 -8.31
N LEU A 191 -3.00 15.78 -9.17
CA LEU A 191 -3.78 14.72 -9.80
C LEU A 191 -3.11 14.31 -11.12
N VAL A 192 -2.79 13.03 -11.25
CA VAL A 192 -2.22 12.43 -12.44
C VAL A 192 -3.24 11.50 -13.09
N GLU A 193 -3.54 11.73 -14.37
CA GLU A 193 -4.44 10.86 -15.15
C GLU A 193 -3.66 9.69 -15.73
N SER A 194 -4.14 8.46 -15.52
CA SER A 194 -3.56 7.24 -16.10
C SER A 194 -4.35 6.72 -17.32
N GLY A 195 -5.46 7.36 -17.65
CA GLY A 195 -6.32 7.00 -18.78
C GLY A 195 -7.63 6.34 -18.36
N ASP A 196 -7.95 5.19 -18.94
CA ASP A 196 -9.21 4.50 -18.62
C ASP A 196 -9.19 3.88 -17.21
N PRO A 197 -10.35 3.65 -16.59
CA PRO A 197 -10.46 2.93 -15.31
C PRO A 197 -9.77 1.56 -15.34
N HIS A 198 -8.91 1.30 -14.36
CA HIS A 198 -8.25 0.03 -14.17
C HIS A 198 -7.64 -0.05 -12.77
N HIS A 199 -7.41 -1.26 -12.28
CA HIS A 199 -6.63 -1.48 -11.08
C HIS A 199 -5.16 -1.16 -11.36
N GLY A 200 -4.68 -0.04 -10.85
CA GLY A 200 -3.40 0.54 -11.25
C GLY A 200 -2.53 1.01 -10.08
N VAL A 201 -1.35 1.48 -10.43
CA VAL A 201 -0.30 1.90 -9.51
C VAL A 201 0.34 3.20 -10.01
N ALA A 202 0.75 4.06 -9.08
CA ALA A 202 1.59 5.22 -9.34
C ALA A 202 2.71 5.30 -8.30
N VAL A 203 3.96 5.39 -8.74
CA VAL A 203 5.13 5.60 -7.88
C VAL A 203 5.65 7.02 -8.11
N PRO A 204 5.47 7.94 -7.17
CA PRO A 204 5.89 9.33 -7.30
C PRO A 204 7.37 9.50 -6.96
N PHE A 205 8.01 10.50 -7.56
CA PHE A 205 9.38 10.92 -7.24
C PHE A 205 9.42 12.40 -6.84
N ARG A 206 10.38 12.77 -6.00
CA ARG A 206 10.50 14.12 -5.42
C ARG A 206 10.71 15.23 -6.46
N ASP A 207 11.26 14.90 -7.61
CA ASP A 207 11.46 15.84 -8.72
C ASP A 207 10.17 16.12 -9.51
N GLY A 208 9.05 15.49 -9.12
CA GLY A 208 7.74 15.63 -9.74
C GLY A 208 7.48 14.60 -10.85
N SER A 209 8.46 13.76 -11.17
CA SER A 209 8.26 12.66 -12.09
C SER A 209 7.43 11.54 -11.45
N VAL A 210 6.84 10.67 -12.27
CA VAL A 210 6.01 9.56 -11.80
C VAL A 210 6.10 8.36 -12.74
N LEU A 211 6.22 7.17 -12.15
CA LEU A 211 5.90 5.93 -12.84
C LEU A 211 4.41 5.65 -12.65
N ILE A 212 3.69 5.42 -13.74
CA ILE A 212 2.25 5.16 -13.68
C ILE A 212 1.85 4.06 -14.65
N THR A 213 0.98 3.17 -14.18
CA THR A 213 0.39 2.14 -15.02
C THR A 213 -0.68 2.75 -15.90
N VAL A 214 -0.79 2.26 -17.14
CA VAL A 214 -1.80 2.68 -18.12
C VAL A 214 -2.45 1.43 -18.70
N GLY A 215 -3.76 1.47 -18.80
CA GLY A 215 -4.49 0.31 -19.32
C GLY A 215 -6.00 0.47 -19.20
N THR A 216 -6.67 -0.66 -19.20
CA THR A 216 -8.09 -0.81 -18.94
C THR A 216 -8.29 -1.92 -17.92
N GLU A 217 -9.50 -2.11 -17.41
CA GLU A 217 -9.85 -3.25 -16.55
C GLU A 217 -9.44 -4.61 -17.15
N LYS A 218 -9.44 -4.74 -18.47
CA LYS A 218 -9.17 -6.00 -19.19
C LYS A 218 -7.75 -6.13 -19.71
N GLU A 219 -7.11 -5.03 -20.05
CA GLU A 219 -5.81 -4.98 -20.71
C GLU A 219 -4.89 -4.01 -19.98
N ARG A 220 -4.12 -4.52 -19.02
CA ARG A 220 -3.15 -3.79 -18.22
C ARG A 220 -1.77 -4.31 -18.57
N HIS A 221 -1.01 -3.55 -19.35
CA HIS A 221 0.33 -3.99 -19.80
C HIS A 221 1.33 -2.86 -19.98
N THR A 222 0.91 -1.60 -19.78
CA THR A 222 1.74 -0.43 -20.05
C THR A 222 2.16 0.25 -18.76
N ILE A 223 3.43 0.61 -18.66
CA ILE A 223 3.99 1.45 -17.62
C ILE A 223 4.65 2.64 -18.30
N GLN A 224 4.34 3.85 -17.86
CA GLN A 224 4.94 5.09 -18.34
C GLN A 224 5.75 5.74 -17.22
N TYR A 225 6.94 6.22 -17.56
CA TYR A 225 7.69 7.19 -16.77
C TYR A 225 7.45 8.57 -17.37
N ARG A 226 6.89 9.47 -16.57
CA ARG A 226 6.51 10.83 -16.97
C ARG A 226 7.28 11.85 -16.16
N ASP A 227 7.60 12.99 -16.77
CA ASP A 227 8.20 14.13 -16.07
C ASP A 227 7.14 14.93 -15.27
N ALA A 228 7.61 16.00 -14.60
CA ALA A 228 6.77 16.88 -13.79
C ALA A 228 5.70 17.64 -14.61
N GLU A 229 5.90 17.79 -15.91
CA GLU A 229 4.93 18.38 -16.85
C GLU A 229 3.93 17.36 -17.38
N GLY A 230 4.12 16.06 -17.06
CA GLY A 230 3.29 14.93 -17.48
C GLY A 230 3.64 14.37 -18.86
N GLU A 231 4.75 14.80 -19.47
CA GLU A 231 5.23 14.28 -20.73
C GLU A 231 5.89 12.90 -20.54
N VAL A 232 5.59 11.95 -21.44
CA VAL A 232 6.16 10.60 -21.37
C VAL A 232 7.63 10.62 -21.77
N ILE A 233 8.51 10.31 -20.83
CA ILE A 233 9.96 10.21 -21.03
C ILE A 233 10.33 8.82 -21.56
N SER A 234 9.76 7.78 -20.92
CA SER A 234 10.00 6.37 -21.26
C SER A 234 8.73 5.56 -21.04
N GLU A 235 8.56 4.49 -21.81
CA GLU A 235 7.37 3.63 -21.76
C GLU A 235 7.76 2.18 -22.05
N THR A 236 7.09 1.25 -21.39
CA THR A 236 7.08 -0.16 -21.77
C THR A 236 5.65 -0.67 -21.91
N THR A 237 5.41 -1.55 -22.89
CA THR A 237 4.16 -2.28 -23.06
C THR A 237 4.33 -3.78 -22.77
N ASP A 238 5.46 -4.16 -22.20
CA ASP A 238 5.87 -5.56 -22.00
C ASP A 238 5.67 -6.02 -20.55
N CYS A 239 4.51 -5.66 -19.96
CA CYS A 239 4.12 -6.08 -18.62
C CYS A 239 2.66 -6.50 -18.56
N PRO A 240 2.26 -7.61 -19.23
CA PRO A 240 0.87 -8.05 -19.20
C PRO A 240 0.41 -8.35 -17.79
N GLY A 241 -0.83 -7.96 -17.49
CA GLY A 241 -1.47 -8.21 -16.20
C GLY A 241 -0.80 -7.54 -15.02
N ILE A 242 -0.26 -6.32 -15.20
CA ILE A 242 0.41 -5.54 -14.14
C ILE A 242 -0.35 -5.63 -12.82
N HIS A 243 0.36 -5.97 -11.75
CA HIS A 243 -0.18 -5.99 -10.40
C HIS A 243 0.96 -5.91 -9.38
N GLY A 244 0.92 -4.87 -8.57
CA GLY A 244 1.93 -4.63 -7.55
C GLY A 244 3.23 -4.02 -8.09
N GLU A 245 3.88 -3.31 -7.19
CA GLU A 245 5.16 -2.63 -7.38
C GLU A 245 5.97 -2.70 -6.09
N ALA A 246 7.26 -2.49 -6.20
CA ALA A 246 8.13 -2.24 -5.06
C ALA A 246 9.33 -1.40 -5.48
N VAL A 247 9.76 -0.53 -4.56
CA VAL A 247 10.93 0.32 -4.72
C VAL A 247 12.13 -0.34 -4.03
N ALA A 248 13.26 -0.37 -4.73
CA ALA A 248 14.55 -0.80 -4.20
C ALA A 248 15.45 0.41 -3.92
N THR A 249 16.68 0.14 -3.49
CA THR A 249 17.69 1.19 -3.34
C THR A 249 17.91 1.95 -4.66
N ASP A 250 18.42 3.19 -4.58
CA ASP A 250 18.70 4.06 -5.72
C ASP A 250 17.48 4.39 -6.60
N GLY A 251 16.24 4.16 -6.10
CA GLY A 251 15.01 4.51 -6.78
C GLY A 251 14.63 3.56 -7.92
N ALA A 252 15.27 2.39 -8.02
CA ALA A 252 14.83 1.35 -8.94
C ALA A 252 13.47 0.77 -8.51
N VAL A 253 12.58 0.48 -9.47
CA VAL A 253 11.23 -0.01 -9.21
C VAL A 253 10.95 -1.27 -10.00
N ALA A 254 10.50 -2.34 -9.34
CA ALA A 254 10.00 -3.51 -10.03
C ALA A 254 8.46 -3.50 -10.08
N PHE A 255 7.93 -3.99 -11.19
CA PHE A 255 6.50 -4.21 -11.42
C PHE A 255 6.23 -5.69 -11.67
N GLY A 256 5.18 -6.21 -11.04
CA GLY A 256 4.74 -7.58 -11.26
C GLY A 256 3.93 -7.72 -12.54
N CYS A 257 4.31 -8.66 -13.40
CA CYS A 257 3.63 -9.01 -14.64
C CYS A 257 3.31 -10.51 -14.66
N THR A 258 2.54 -11.00 -15.64
CA THR A 258 2.16 -12.43 -15.72
C THR A 258 3.15 -13.30 -16.50
N ASP A 259 4.23 -12.72 -17.03
CA ASP A 259 5.28 -13.36 -17.82
C ASP A 259 6.69 -12.94 -17.39
N GLY A 260 6.87 -12.70 -16.09
CA GLY A 260 8.09 -12.20 -15.48
C GLY A 260 8.05 -10.69 -15.23
N PRO A 261 8.75 -10.19 -14.18
CA PRO A 261 8.71 -8.80 -13.77
C PRO A 261 9.37 -7.85 -14.78
N VAL A 262 9.03 -6.56 -14.66
CA VAL A 262 9.73 -5.46 -15.32
C VAL A 262 10.39 -4.62 -14.25
N VAL A 263 11.65 -4.25 -14.45
CA VAL A 263 12.42 -3.33 -13.61
C VAL A 263 12.61 -2.01 -14.35
N PHE A 264 12.36 -0.90 -13.68
CA PHE A 264 12.76 0.44 -14.06
C PHE A 264 14.00 0.82 -13.27
N ASP A 265 15.10 1.19 -13.96
CA ASP A 265 16.41 1.49 -13.35
C ASP A 265 16.66 2.97 -13.05
N GLY A 266 15.62 3.78 -13.15
CA GLY A 266 15.70 5.24 -13.06
C GLY A 266 15.71 5.93 -14.42
N ALA A 267 15.85 5.18 -15.54
CA ALA A 267 15.89 5.71 -16.90
C ALA A 267 15.14 4.83 -17.92
N GLU A 268 15.38 3.53 -17.90
CA GLU A 268 14.87 2.56 -18.87
C GLU A 268 14.16 1.40 -18.19
N PHE A 269 13.27 0.73 -18.95
CA PHE A 269 12.57 -0.47 -18.49
C PHE A 269 13.28 -1.73 -18.98
N HIS A 270 13.44 -2.70 -18.11
CA HIS A 270 14.08 -3.98 -18.35
C HIS A 270 13.13 -5.13 -18.06
N LYS A 271 12.82 -5.94 -19.05
CA LYS A 271 12.00 -7.15 -18.87
C LYS A 271 12.87 -8.30 -18.37
N ILE A 272 12.48 -8.92 -17.27
CA ILE A 272 13.09 -10.15 -16.78
C ILE A 272 12.26 -11.34 -17.28
N THR A 273 12.86 -12.17 -18.11
CA THR A 273 12.17 -13.34 -18.68
C THR A 273 12.26 -14.52 -17.72
N PRO A 274 11.16 -15.25 -17.48
CA PRO A 274 11.17 -16.49 -16.71
C PRO A 274 12.10 -17.54 -17.30
N ALA A 275 12.40 -18.60 -16.53
CA ALA A 275 13.19 -19.72 -17.01
C ALA A 275 12.57 -20.39 -18.25
N GLU A 276 13.40 -21.00 -19.09
CA GLU A 276 12.94 -21.70 -20.30
C GLU A 276 11.89 -22.76 -19.99
N GLY A 277 10.76 -22.68 -20.67
CA GLY A 277 9.61 -23.60 -20.48
C GLY A 277 8.59 -23.15 -19.45
N VAL A 278 8.75 -21.96 -18.86
CA VAL A 278 7.75 -21.30 -18.00
C VAL A 278 7.02 -20.26 -18.83
N ASP A 279 5.82 -20.61 -19.31
CA ASP A 279 5.00 -19.71 -20.16
C ASP A 279 4.20 -18.68 -19.34
N TYR A 280 3.99 -18.92 -18.05
CA TYR A 280 3.31 -18.04 -17.11
C TYR A 280 4.11 -17.98 -15.82
N GLN A 281 4.47 -16.78 -15.40
CA GLN A 281 5.08 -16.50 -14.12
C GLN A 281 4.60 -15.14 -13.62
N ARG A 282 3.87 -15.12 -12.55
CA ARG A 282 3.34 -13.91 -11.93
C ARG A 282 4.04 -13.63 -10.61
N SER A 283 4.52 -12.40 -10.48
CA SER A 283 4.91 -11.80 -9.21
C SER A 283 3.94 -10.64 -8.93
N GLY A 284 2.80 -10.95 -8.31
CA GLY A 284 1.73 -9.97 -8.07
C GLY A 284 1.87 -9.24 -6.73
N ASN A 285 2.68 -9.77 -5.81
CA ASN A 285 3.00 -9.14 -4.54
C ASN A 285 4.51 -8.99 -4.46
N LEU A 286 4.94 -7.75 -4.24
CA LEU A 286 6.34 -7.37 -4.17
C LEU A 286 6.61 -6.66 -2.84
N ALA A 287 7.81 -6.86 -2.28
CA ALA A 287 8.28 -6.15 -1.11
C ALA A 287 9.69 -5.63 -1.34
N GLY A 288 9.83 -4.31 -1.34
CA GLY A 288 11.09 -3.60 -1.46
C GLY A 288 11.70 -3.25 -0.11
N HIS A 289 12.94 -2.76 -0.14
CA HIS A 289 13.62 -2.20 1.01
C HIS A 289 14.61 -1.13 0.55
N ALA A 290 14.59 0.05 1.19
CA ALA A 290 15.40 1.21 0.77
C ALA A 290 16.91 0.95 0.78
N GLY A 291 17.39 0.04 1.62
CA GLY A 291 18.80 -0.35 1.71
C GLY A 291 19.18 -1.58 0.89
N SER A 292 18.29 -2.13 0.05
CA SER A 292 18.55 -3.36 -0.71
C SER A 292 18.22 -3.19 -2.18
N PRO A 293 19.10 -3.59 -3.11
CA PRO A 293 18.79 -3.63 -4.53
C PRO A 293 17.95 -4.85 -4.93
N ILE A 294 17.68 -5.76 -3.98
CA ILE A 294 16.91 -6.97 -4.23
C ILE A 294 15.46 -6.75 -3.79
N ILE A 295 14.51 -7.03 -4.65
CA ILE A 295 13.07 -7.02 -4.36
C ILE A 295 12.58 -8.45 -4.17
N LEU A 296 11.86 -8.68 -3.08
CA LEU A 296 11.17 -9.95 -2.83
C LEU A 296 9.84 -9.96 -3.60
N GLY A 297 9.57 -11.02 -4.35
CA GLY A 297 8.32 -11.22 -5.06
C GLY A 297 7.74 -12.61 -4.85
N ASP A 298 6.41 -12.73 -4.94
CA ASP A 298 5.79 -14.04 -5.03
C ASP A 298 6.13 -14.71 -6.38
N TYR A 299 6.04 -16.04 -6.41
CA TYR A 299 6.34 -16.81 -7.61
C TYR A 299 5.18 -17.76 -7.93
N LYS A 300 4.27 -17.30 -8.79
CA LYS A 300 3.09 -18.04 -9.23
C LYS A 300 3.25 -18.51 -10.66
N VAL A 301 2.99 -19.79 -10.92
CA VAL A 301 3.19 -20.43 -12.23
C VAL A 301 1.97 -21.20 -12.74
N ASP A 302 0.91 -21.30 -11.96
CA ASP A 302 -0.35 -21.95 -12.36
C ASP A 302 -1.46 -20.90 -12.54
N LYS A 303 -1.66 -20.48 -13.80
CA LYS A 303 -2.69 -19.49 -14.15
C LYS A 303 -4.14 -19.99 -14.01
N ASP A 304 -4.33 -21.30 -13.89
CA ASP A 304 -5.64 -21.96 -13.85
C ASP A 304 -6.04 -22.34 -12.41
N ALA A 305 -5.17 -22.10 -11.42
CA ALA A 305 -5.47 -22.31 -10.01
C ALA A 305 -6.41 -21.21 -9.48
N ASP A 306 -7.49 -21.58 -8.83
CA ASP A 306 -8.37 -20.63 -8.13
C ASP A 306 -7.62 -19.99 -6.93
N LEU A 307 -6.89 -20.80 -6.15
CA LEU A 307 -5.96 -20.39 -5.12
C LEU A 307 -4.61 -21.06 -5.41
N GLU A 308 -3.69 -20.31 -6.00
CA GLU A 308 -2.33 -20.81 -6.16
C GLU A 308 -1.58 -20.67 -4.85
N ARG A 309 -1.04 -21.79 -4.37
CA ARG A 309 -0.28 -21.92 -3.13
C ARG A 309 1.20 -22.16 -3.47
N PRO A 310 1.93 -21.13 -3.89
CA PRO A 310 3.33 -21.30 -4.30
C PRO A 310 4.20 -21.70 -3.13
N THR A 311 5.22 -22.52 -3.41
CA THR A 311 6.26 -22.91 -2.44
C THR A 311 7.60 -22.22 -2.70
N GLN A 312 7.63 -21.38 -3.73
CA GLN A 312 8.82 -20.63 -4.13
C GLN A 312 8.54 -19.14 -4.10
N ILE A 313 9.58 -18.36 -3.86
CA ILE A 313 9.61 -16.90 -4.03
C ILE A 313 10.61 -16.51 -5.11
N ASN A 314 10.52 -15.26 -5.57
CA ASN A 314 11.53 -14.60 -6.39
C ASN A 314 12.32 -13.58 -5.57
N LEU A 315 13.64 -13.59 -5.78
CA LEU A 315 14.52 -12.48 -5.44
C LEU A 315 14.91 -11.80 -6.75
N ILE A 316 14.46 -10.57 -6.95
CA ILE A 316 14.63 -9.79 -8.17
C ILE A 316 15.77 -8.80 -7.94
N ASP A 317 16.90 -8.99 -8.63
CA ASP A 317 18.06 -8.10 -8.55
C ASP A 317 17.91 -6.96 -9.57
N THR A 318 17.77 -5.73 -9.08
CA THR A 318 17.59 -4.55 -9.92
C THR A 318 18.90 -4.05 -10.55
N ARG A 319 20.07 -4.52 -10.09
CA ARG A 319 21.40 -4.11 -10.60
C ARG A 319 21.72 -4.72 -11.95
N ASP A 320 21.34 -5.97 -12.15
CA ASP A 320 21.64 -6.73 -13.37
C ASP A 320 20.38 -7.31 -14.06
N ASN A 321 19.19 -6.98 -13.52
CA ASN A 321 17.89 -7.37 -14.06
C ASN A 321 17.73 -8.89 -14.16
N THR A 322 18.09 -9.57 -13.10
CA THR A 322 17.95 -11.03 -12.95
C THR A 322 16.97 -11.39 -11.84
N MET A 323 16.56 -12.64 -11.80
CA MET A 323 15.76 -13.17 -10.69
C MET A 323 16.24 -14.56 -10.29
N GLN A 324 16.25 -14.81 -8.98
CA GLN A 324 16.57 -16.08 -8.37
C GLN A 324 15.32 -16.62 -7.66
N GLN A 325 14.98 -17.90 -7.91
CA GLN A 325 13.93 -18.60 -7.16
C GLN A 325 14.52 -19.23 -5.90
N VAL A 326 13.76 -19.14 -4.81
CA VAL A 326 14.09 -19.80 -3.53
C VAL A 326 12.94 -20.72 -3.14
N GLU A 327 13.26 -22.00 -2.91
CA GLU A 327 12.30 -23.00 -2.42
C GLU A 327 12.11 -22.88 -0.91
N LEU A 328 10.85 -22.88 -0.44
CA LEU A 328 10.49 -22.69 0.96
C LEU A 328 10.04 -23.97 1.69
N ASP A 329 9.86 -25.06 0.94
CA ASP A 329 9.30 -26.35 1.44
C ASP A 329 7.87 -26.25 2.02
N SER A 330 7.25 -25.08 2.00
CA SER A 330 5.88 -24.80 2.44
C SER A 330 5.28 -23.66 1.65
N SER A 331 3.96 -23.64 1.52
CA SER A 331 3.24 -22.57 0.79
C SER A 331 3.10 -21.31 1.63
N TYR A 332 2.71 -20.22 0.97
CA TYR A 332 2.40 -18.92 1.58
C TYR A 332 1.31 -18.21 0.80
N TRP A 333 0.77 -17.15 1.34
CA TRP A 333 -0.21 -16.31 0.65
C TRP A 333 0.25 -14.86 0.50
N PHE A 334 -0.56 -14.00 -0.11
CA PHE A 334 -0.15 -12.65 -0.49
C PHE A 334 0.19 -11.69 0.67
N ARG A 335 -0.29 -11.95 1.91
CA ARG A 335 0.04 -11.15 3.10
C ARG A 335 1.24 -11.67 3.89
N SER A 336 1.94 -12.66 3.34
CA SER A 336 3.05 -13.35 4.02
C SER A 336 4.42 -12.74 3.75
N LEU A 337 4.55 -11.79 2.83
CA LEU A 337 5.83 -11.26 2.40
C LEU A 337 6.20 -10.00 3.17
N GLY A 338 7.44 -9.89 3.63
CA GLY A 338 7.97 -8.72 4.33
C GLY A 338 9.48 -8.57 4.13
N ARG A 339 10.03 -7.48 4.67
CA ARG A 339 11.48 -7.22 4.64
C ARG A 339 11.97 -6.95 6.05
N GLY A 340 13.09 -7.57 6.39
CA GLY A 340 13.79 -7.32 7.64
C GLY A 340 14.61 -6.03 7.63
N PRO A 341 15.14 -5.60 8.79
CA PRO A 341 15.79 -4.28 8.95
C PRO A 341 17.08 -4.11 8.14
N ALA A 342 17.79 -5.19 7.83
CA ALA A 342 18.97 -5.17 6.97
C ALA A 342 18.64 -5.58 5.51
N GLY A 343 17.36 -5.64 5.16
CA GLY A 343 16.89 -6.00 3.83
C GLY A 343 16.69 -7.50 3.62
N GLU A 344 16.66 -8.32 4.66
CA GLU A 344 16.33 -9.74 4.57
C GLU A 344 14.96 -9.93 3.93
N ALA A 345 14.80 -10.97 3.13
CA ALA A 345 13.49 -11.39 2.67
C ALA A 345 12.82 -12.23 3.76
N LEU A 346 11.59 -11.89 4.11
CA LEU A 346 10.81 -12.55 5.15
C LEU A 346 9.56 -13.17 4.55
N VAL A 347 9.30 -14.44 4.87
CA VAL A 347 8.10 -15.14 4.40
C VAL A 347 7.48 -15.96 5.53
N LEU A 348 6.21 -15.68 5.83
CA LEU A 348 5.40 -16.48 6.74
C LEU A 348 4.74 -17.63 5.96
N THR A 349 5.13 -18.84 6.23
CA THR A 349 4.65 -20.02 5.51
C THR A 349 3.48 -20.73 6.20
N TYR A 350 2.76 -21.61 5.47
CA TYR A 350 1.54 -22.28 5.97
C TYR A 350 1.80 -23.25 7.12
N ASP A 351 3.02 -23.75 7.27
CA ASP A 351 3.44 -24.50 8.45
C ASP A 351 3.61 -23.64 9.72
N GLY A 352 3.36 -22.31 9.59
CA GLY A 352 3.39 -21.35 10.69
C GLY A 352 4.79 -20.82 11.01
N HIS A 353 5.75 -21.05 10.13
CA HIS A 353 7.13 -20.60 10.30
C HIS A 353 7.39 -19.27 9.59
N LEU A 354 8.11 -18.38 10.24
CA LEU A 354 8.70 -17.20 9.62
C LEU A 354 10.09 -17.56 9.11
N LYS A 355 10.26 -17.58 7.80
CA LYS A 355 11.56 -17.83 7.17
C LYS A 355 12.26 -16.50 6.91
N MET A 356 13.52 -16.41 7.32
CA MET A 356 14.43 -15.31 6.99
C MET A 356 15.38 -15.78 5.91
N ILE A 357 15.53 -14.99 4.86
CA ILE A 357 16.30 -15.36 3.68
C ILE A 357 17.28 -14.22 3.39
N ASP A 358 18.55 -14.56 3.25
CA ASP A 358 19.56 -13.63 2.76
C ASP A 358 19.26 -13.28 1.29
N PRO A 359 18.99 -12.00 0.96
CA PRO A 359 18.52 -11.63 -0.37
C PRO A 359 19.60 -11.79 -1.45
N GLU A 360 20.88 -11.73 -1.10
CA GLU A 360 21.97 -11.84 -2.07
C GLU A 360 22.25 -13.30 -2.45
N SER A 361 22.20 -14.22 -1.50
CA SER A 361 22.50 -15.63 -1.73
C SER A 361 21.28 -16.51 -1.96
N GLY A 362 20.10 -16.07 -1.47
CA GLY A 362 18.89 -16.89 -1.40
C GLY A 362 18.94 -17.98 -0.33
N GLU A 363 19.91 -17.95 0.59
CA GLU A 363 20.02 -18.91 1.68
C GLU A 363 18.98 -18.59 2.77
N ILE A 364 18.25 -19.61 3.25
CA ILE A 364 17.38 -19.48 4.42
C ILE A 364 18.28 -19.45 5.66
N THR A 365 18.40 -18.28 6.28
CA THR A 365 19.30 -18.03 7.42
C THR A 365 18.63 -18.33 8.76
N ALA A 366 17.29 -18.25 8.82
CA ALA A 366 16.53 -18.66 10.00
C ALA A 366 15.17 -19.25 9.59
N ASP A 367 14.66 -20.14 10.42
CA ASP A 367 13.37 -20.82 10.27
C ASP A 367 12.70 -20.87 11.65
N ILE A 368 11.82 -19.89 11.89
CA ILE A 368 11.30 -19.51 13.22
C ILE A 368 9.85 -19.98 13.34
N PRO A 369 9.51 -20.91 14.26
CA PRO A 369 8.12 -21.29 14.50
C PRO A 369 7.38 -20.15 15.21
N ALA A 370 6.60 -19.37 14.44
CA ALA A 370 5.93 -18.16 14.90
C ALA A 370 4.48 -18.43 15.35
N ILE A 371 3.70 -19.15 14.53
CA ILE A 371 2.29 -19.50 14.80
C ILE A 371 2.07 -20.99 14.55
N GLU A 372 0.87 -21.50 14.76
CA GLU A 372 0.51 -22.85 14.34
C GLU A 372 0.32 -22.93 12.82
N ALA A 373 0.39 -24.14 12.25
CA ALA A 373 0.09 -24.35 10.83
C ALA A 373 -1.34 -23.90 10.51
N TRP A 374 -1.52 -23.28 9.36
CA TRP A 374 -2.79 -22.68 8.95
C TRP A 374 -3.10 -22.95 7.47
N GLU A 375 -4.32 -22.65 7.04
CA GLU A 375 -4.74 -22.79 5.67
C GLU A 375 -5.40 -21.47 5.19
N GLU A 376 -5.08 -21.06 3.96
CA GLU A 376 -5.72 -19.93 3.29
C GLU A 376 -7.23 -20.19 3.09
N LYS A 377 -8.05 -19.17 3.37
CA LYS A 377 -9.49 -19.20 3.16
C LYS A 377 -9.83 -19.01 1.68
N ASP A 378 -11.04 -19.37 1.29
CA ASP A 378 -11.52 -19.24 -0.09
C ASP A 378 -11.66 -17.76 -0.52
N GLU A 379 -12.07 -16.89 0.42
CA GLU A 379 -12.22 -15.45 0.16
C GLU A 379 -11.05 -14.68 0.77
N TRP A 380 -10.35 -13.91 -0.03
CA TRP A 380 -9.13 -13.20 0.39
C TRP A 380 -9.36 -12.11 1.45
N GLN A 381 -10.63 -11.65 1.63
CA GLN A 381 -11.01 -10.72 2.70
C GLN A 381 -11.26 -11.40 4.05
N GLU A 382 -11.34 -12.73 4.08
CA GLU A 382 -11.50 -13.45 5.35
C GLU A 382 -10.23 -13.34 6.21
N PRO A 383 -10.39 -13.44 7.55
CA PRO A 383 -9.25 -13.38 8.47
C PRO A 383 -8.21 -14.45 8.18
N GLY A 384 -6.96 -14.04 8.12
CA GLY A 384 -5.78 -14.91 7.93
C GLY A 384 -4.53 -14.28 8.51
N PRO A 385 -3.41 -15.01 8.56
CA PRO A 385 -2.15 -14.48 9.07
C PRO A 385 -1.60 -13.36 8.18
N ILE A 386 -1.12 -12.29 8.82
CA ILE A 386 -0.53 -11.12 8.16
C ILE A 386 0.83 -10.88 8.77
N LEU A 387 1.82 -10.62 7.93
CA LEU A 387 3.17 -10.24 8.32
C LEU A 387 3.38 -8.75 8.07
N GLN A 388 3.76 -8.01 9.11
CA GLN A 388 4.26 -6.64 9.03
C GLN A 388 5.58 -6.54 9.80
N VAL A 389 6.42 -5.58 9.47
CA VAL A 389 7.72 -5.39 10.12
C VAL A 389 7.91 -3.90 10.47
N SER A 390 8.41 -3.65 11.67
CA SER A 390 8.89 -2.33 12.08
C SER A 390 10.15 -2.50 12.95
N GLY A 391 11.24 -1.87 12.55
CA GLY A 391 12.55 -2.07 13.16
C GLY A 391 12.94 -3.56 13.13
N ASP A 392 13.41 -4.07 14.26
CA ASP A 392 13.86 -5.46 14.41
C ASP A 392 12.73 -6.45 14.77
N ILE A 393 11.46 -6.02 14.72
CA ILE A 393 10.32 -6.83 15.13
C ILE A 393 9.41 -7.15 13.95
N ALA A 394 9.11 -8.43 13.77
CA ALA A 394 8.01 -8.90 12.91
C ALA A 394 6.73 -9.04 13.75
N TYR A 395 5.64 -8.49 13.22
CA TYR A 395 4.29 -8.49 13.77
C TYR A 395 3.46 -9.45 12.94
N ILE A 396 3.00 -10.54 13.56
CA ILE A 396 2.29 -11.61 12.86
C ILE A 396 0.93 -11.82 13.52
N THR A 397 -0.15 -11.77 12.74
CA THR A 397 -1.46 -12.15 13.24
C THR A 397 -1.66 -13.65 13.15
N ASP A 398 -2.15 -14.27 14.22
CA ASP A 398 -2.77 -15.60 14.22
C ASP A 398 -4.29 -15.40 14.28
N ALA A 399 -4.93 -15.37 13.11
CA ALA A 399 -6.35 -15.03 13.02
C ALA A 399 -7.26 -16.09 13.66
N GLU A 400 -6.84 -17.36 13.67
CA GLU A 400 -7.62 -18.46 14.27
C GLU A 400 -7.58 -18.41 15.78
N LYS A 401 -6.46 -18.01 16.36
CA LYS A 401 -6.33 -17.83 17.80
C LYS A 401 -6.68 -16.45 18.28
N GLN A 402 -6.89 -15.52 17.35
CA GLN A 402 -7.08 -14.11 17.68
C GLN A 402 -5.91 -13.57 18.51
N GLU A 403 -4.69 -13.77 18.00
CA GLU A 403 -3.46 -13.33 18.65
C GLU A 403 -2.64 -12.44 17.70
N LEU A 404 -1.91 -11.50 18.29
CA LEU A 404 -0.78 -10.82 17.67
C LEU A 404 0.50 -11.38 18.26
N VAL A 405 1.39 -11.87 17.41
CA VAL A 405 2.66 -12.50 17.79
C VAL A 405 3.80 -11.58 17.36
N LEU A 406 4.71 -11.28 18.25
CA LEU A 406 5.91 -10.50 18.01
C LEU A 406 7.12 -11.43 17.95
N VAL A 407 7.90 -11.31 16.87
CA VAL A 407 9.14 -12.05 16.68
C VAL A 407 10.29 -11.05 16.58
N ASP A 408 11.26 -11.18 17.45
CA ASP A 408 12.52 -10.44 17.37
C ASP A 408 13.40 -11.08 16.29
N LEU A 409 13.65 -10.34 15.21
CA LEU A 409 14.39 -10.82 14.04
C LEU A 409 15.89 -10.99 14.31
N THR A 410 16.43 -10.31 15.32
CA THR A 410 17.83 -10.41 15.70
C THR A 410 18.11 -11.72 16.44
N SER A 411 17.24 -12.07 17.40
CA SER A 411 17.38 -13.30 18.19
C SER A 411 16.73 -14.52 17.53
N GLY A 412 15.77 -14.31 16.62
CA GLY A 412 14.95 -15.36 16.04
C GLY A 412 13.95 -15.97 17.04
N GLU A 413 13.55 -15.24 18.05
CA GLU A 413 12.65 -15.73 19.09
C GLU A 413 11.29 -14.98 19.08
N VAL A 414 10.22 -15.72 19.39
CA VAL A 414 8.92 -15.10 19.71
C VAL A 414 9.04 -14.44 21.08
N THR A 415 8.90 -13.13 21.14
CA THR A 415 9.06 -12.35 22.37
C THR A 415 7.77 -12.11 23.10
N GLU A 416 6.66 -11.91 22.36
CA GLU A 416 5.36 -11.58 22.93
C GLU A 416 4.22 -12.23 22.14
N ARG A 417 3.11 -12.46 22.84
CA ARG A 417 1.80 -12.86 22.28
C ARG A 417 0.71 -12.08 22.99
N PHE A 418 -0.03 -11.30 22.22
CA PHE A 418 -1.15 -10.51 22.72
C PHE A 418 -2.46 -11.14 22.23
N SER A 419 -3.39 -11.39 23.14
CA SER A 419 -4.74 -11.81 22.76
C SER A 419 -5.49 -10.62 22.15
N LEU A 420 -6.09 -10.85 20.99
CA LEU A 420 -7.00 -9.94 20.33
C LEU A 420 -8.42 -10.45 20.59
N GLU A 421 -9.34 -9.55 20.93
CA GLU A 421 -10.76 -9.95 21.10
C GLU A 421 -11.51 -10.06 19.76
N VAL A 422 -10.78 -9.84 18.65
CA VAL A 422 -11.30 -9.81 17.27
C VAL A 422 -10.44 -10.66 16.34
N ALA A 423 -11.03 -11.11 15.23
CA ALA A 423 -10.28 -11.77 14.17
C ALA A 423 -9.74 -10.71 13.20
N PRO A 424 -8.40 -10.54 13.09
CA PRO A 424 -7.80 -9.52 12.24
C PRO A 424 -7.93 -9.86 10.76
N VAL A 425 -8.29 -8.86 9.93
CA VAL A 425 -8.37 -8.97 8.47
C VAL A 425 -7.33 -8.12 7.75
N GLU A 426 -6.86 -7.03 8.38
CA GLU A 426 -5.75 -6.19 7.92
C GLU A 426 -4.97 -5.67 9.13
N LEU A 427 -3.69 -5.34 8.89
CA LEU A 427 -2.76 -4.90 9.92
C LEU A 427 -1.88 -3.77 9.39
N ALA A 428 -1.69 -2.72 10.18
CA ALA A 428 -0.66 -1.71 9.94
C ALA A 428 0.09 -1.41 11.25
N VAL A 429 1.41 -1.40 11.18
CA VAL A 429 2.28 -1.04 12.31
C VAL A 429 2.72 0.41 12.15
N VAL A 430 2.59 1.20 13.21
CA VAL A 430 2.97 2.61 13.27
C VAL A 430 3.96 2.82 14.39
N ASP A 431 5.16 3.29 14.06
CA ASP A 431 6.28 3.47 15.00
C ASP A 431 6.65 4.93 15.29
N GLY A 432 5.96 5.86 14.65
CA GLY A 432 6.21 7.28 14.78
C GLY A 432 7.36 7.81 13.93
N ILE A 433 8.01 6.97 13.11
CA ILE A 433 9.17 7.32 12.26
C ILE A 433 8.69 7.46 10.82
N ALA A 434 8.87 8.65 10.22
CA ALA A 434 8.54 8.85 8.82
C ALA A 434 9.47 8.04 7.91
N ALA A 435 8.93 7.51 6.79
CA ALA A 435 9.71 6.72 5.84
C ALA A 435 10.97 7.47 5.34
N ALA A 436 10.84 8.76 5.04
CA ALA A 436 11.96 9.59 4.63
C ALA A 436 13.06 9.76 5.73
N ASP A 437 12.69 9.70 7.03
CA ASP A 437 13.64 9.74 8.13
C ASP A 437 14.31 8.37 8.34
N ALA A 438 13.57 7.27 8.12
CA ALA A 438 14.11 5.92 8.18
C ALA A 438 15.15 5.65 7.09
N GLU A 439 14.93 6.15 5.87
CA GLU A 439 15.89 6.08 4.77
C GLU A 439 17.21 6.79 5.10
N GLN A 440 17.16 7.97 5.77
CA GLN A 440 18.34 8.69 6.21
C GLN A 440 19.12 7.94 7.31
N LEU A 441 18.42 7.26 8.21
CA LEU A 441 19.03 6.45 9.26
C LEU A 441 19.71 5.20 8.69
N ALA A 442 19.13 4.56 7.68
CA ALA A 442 19.70 3.40 7.00
C ALA A 442 20.91 3.75 6.12
N GLY A 443 20.94 4.94 5.50
CA GLY A 443 22.04 5.42 4.65
C GLY A 443 23.22 6.10 5.41
N GLY A 444 23.10 6.30 6.73
CA GLY A 444 23.93 7.22 7.53
C GLY A 444 25.23 6.67 8.11
N HIS A 445 25.96 5.75 7.47
CA HIS A 445 27.29 5.33 7.90
C HIS A 445 28.36 5.53 6.84
N ASP A 446 28.56 6.77 6.34
CA ASP A 446 29.87 7.21 5.85
C ASP A 446 29.94 8.73 5.58
N HIS A 447 30.00 9.53 6.63
CA HIS A 447 30.57 10.88 6.54
C HIS A 447 31.75 10.98 7.49
N GLY A 448 32.93 10.57 6.98
CA GLY A 448 34.19 10.86 7.57
C GLY A 448 34.35 12.38 7.68
N HIS A 449 34.18 12.92 8.88
CA HIS A 449 34.64 14.28 9.20
C HIS A 449 36.16 14.29 9.19
N GLU A 450 36.76 14.68 8.09
CA GLU A 450 38.13 15.19 8.08
C GLU A 450 38.15 16.52 8.86
N HIS A 451 38.60 16.46 10.11
CA HIS A 451 38.97 17.65 10.87
C HIS A 451 40.30 18.16 10.35
N ASP A 452 40.27 19.13 9.47
CA ASP A 452 41.43 19.98 9.20
C ASP A 452 41.78 20.78 10.47
N HIS A 453 42.83 20.34 11.15
CA HIS A 453 43.49 21.13 12.16
C HIS A 453 44.43 22.14 11.46
N ASP A 454 43.91 23.32 11.16
CA ASP A 454 44.73 24.48 10.88
C ASP A 454 45.37 24.96 12.18
N GLY A 455 46.69 24.72 12.27
CA GLY A 455 47.53 25.27 13.31
C GLY A 455 47.65 26.77 13.14
N HIS A 456 47.33 27.51 14.17
CA HIS A 456 47.81 28.86 14.36
C HIS A 456 48.84 28.89 15.52
N ASP A 457 50.13 28.93 15.12
CA ASP A 457 51.18 29.49 15.92
C ASP A 457 50.94 31.00 16.13
N HIS A 458 50.85 31.47 17.38
CA HIS A 458 51.47 32.67 17.95
C HIS A 458 51.39 32.67 19.46
#